data_4a6f8969f4e8829917333a4251ddbab2
#
_entry.id   4a6f8969f4e8829917333a4251ddbab2
#
_cell.length_a   1.000
_cell.length_b   1.000
_cell.length_c   1.000
_cell.angle_alpha   90.00
_cell.angle_beta   90.00
_cell.angle_gamma   90.00
#
_symmetry.space_group_name_H-M   'P 1'
#
loop_
_entity.id
_entity.type
_entity.pdbx_description
1 polymer ?
#
loop_
_entity_poly.entity_id
_entity_poly.type
_entity_poly.pdbx_seq_one_letter_code
_entity_poly.pdbx_strand_id
1 'polypeptide(L)'
;MNRVAILQTGVNNPNLSEHYPDYPSMFRTLIGQAQATPMIELVSFPVLEGSFFPDIDRFDGFIITGSASGVYEKTEWMKQLFAFIRVAHEKKKKIAGFCFGHQAIAVALGGKVIKSEKGWGAGIKKHAVKSKKDWMKPYVSNLQLIYMHQDQVVKLPESAVLLSGDNFCPFSAFTVGEHIL
;
A
#
# COMPACT_ATOMS: atom_id res chain seq x y z
N MET A 1 -5.36 -21.37 -8.21
CA MET A 1 -4.64 -20.73 -7.08
C MET A 1 -4.27 -19.34 -7.53
N ASN A 2 -4.68 -18.29 -6.80
CA ASN A 2 -4.34 -16.91 -7.15
C ASN A 2 -2.87 -16.64 -6.78
N ARG A 3 -2.15 -15.95 -7.66
CA ARG A 3 -0.75 -15.54 -7.43
C ARG A 3 -0.67 -14.04 -7.18
N VAL A 4 -0.09 -13.65 -6.05
CA VAL A 4 0.08 -12.25 -5.67
C VAL A 4 1.57 -11.95 -5.43
N ALA A 5 2.07 -10.91 -6.10
CA ALA A 5 3.43 -10.44 -5.89
C ALA A 5 3.47 -9.43 -4.74
N ILE A 6 4.41 -9.57 -3.83
CA ILE A 6 4.74 -8.57 -2.81
C ILE A 6 5.93 -7.76 -3.33
N LEU A 7 5.69 -6.50 -3.68
CA LEU A 7 6.73 -5.55 -4.05
C LEU A 7 7.29 -4.95 -2.75
N GLN A 8 8.45 -5.45 -2.34
CA GLN A 8 9.10 -5.01 -1.12
C GLN A 8 9.87 -3.71 -1.39
N THR A 9 9.35 -2.62 -0.85
CA THR A 9 9.86 -1.25 -1.02
C THR A 9 10.63 -0.74 0.18
N GLY A 10 10.80 -1.56 1.21
CA GLY A 10 11.55 -1.22 2.42
C GLY A 10 11.95 -2.45 3.21
N VAL A 11 12.82 -2.22 4.19
CA VAL A 11 13.27 -3.22 5.15
C VAL A 11 12.93 -2.78 6.57
N ASN A 12 12.69 -3.72 7.46
CA ASN A 12 12.49 -3.43 8.87
C ASN A 12 13.78 -2.99 9.53
N ASN A 13 13.66 -2.26 10.65
CA ASN A 13 14.81 -1.94 11.48
C ASN A 13 15.49 -3.25 11.95
N PRO A 14 16.80 -3.44 11.68
CA PRO A 14 17.52 -4.66 12.07
C PRO A 14 17.43 -4.97 13.56
N ASN A 15 17.33 -3.96 14.42
CA ASN A 15 17.20 -4.14 15.87
C ASN A 15 15.84 -4.71 16.30
N LEU A 16 14.88 -4.79 15.39
CA LEU A 16 13.55 -5.33 15.66
C LEU A 16 13.32 -6.69 14.96
N SER A 17 14.31 -7.19 14.23
CA SER A 17 14.18 -8.38 13.37
C SER A 17 13.83 -9.66 14.11
N GLU A 18 14.21 -9.80 15.38
CA GLU A 18 13.85 -10.96 16.21
C GLU A 18 12.34 -11.05 16.50
N HIS A 19 11.67 -9.89 16.64
CA HIS A 19 10.26 -9.81 17.01
C HIS A 19 9.36 -9.49 15.81
N TYR A 20 9.89 -8.78 14.84
CA TYR A 20 9.16 -8.32 13.65
C TYR A 20 9.93 -8.75 12.41
N PRO A 21 9.53 -9.86 11.78
CA PRO A 21 10.16 -10.34 10.55
C PRO A 21 9.99 -9.29 9.41
N ASP A 22 10.56 -9.59 8.26
CA ASP A 22 10.44 -8.73 7.09
C ASP A 22 8.98 -8.50 6.66
N TYR A 23 8.72 -7.43 5.92
CA TYR A 23 7.38 -7.10 5.43
C TYR A 23 6.71 -8.26 4.68
N PRO A 24 7.39 -9.00 3.77
CA PRO A 24 6.79 -10.16 3.14
C PRO A 24 6.29 -11.23 4.11
N SER A 25 7.03 -11.53 5.15
CA SER A 25 6.62 -12.50 6.18
C SER A 25 5.42 -12.01 6.99
N MET A 26 5.37 -10.70 7.30
CA MET A 26 4.21 -10.10 7.96
C MET A 26 2.95 -10.22 7.10
N PHE A 27 3.03 -9.97 5.79
CA PHE A 27 1.91 -10.14 4.88
C PHE A 27 1.49 -11.61 4.71
N ARG A 28 2.45 -12.55 4.69
CA ARG A 28 2.12 -13.99 4.68
C ARG A 28 1.32 -14.38 5.93
N THR A 29 1.74 -13.90 7.10
CA THR A 29 1.03 -14.14 8.36
C THR A 29 -0.37 -13.53 8.33
N LEU A 30 -0.50 -12.26 7.93
CA LEU A 30 -1.78 -11.56 7.87
C LEU A 30 -2.78 -12.27 6.94
N ILE A 31 -2.34 -12.63 5.74
CA ILE A 31 -3.20 -13.30 4.75
C ILE A 31 -3.54 -14.72 5.19
N GLY A 32 -2.59 -15.43 5.80
CA GLY A 32 -2.83 -16.76 6.36
C GLY A 32 -3.86 -16.74 7.49
N GLN A 33 -3.83 -15.74 8.36
CA GLN A 33 -4.79 -15.56 9.44
C GLN A 33 -6.20 -15.20 8.94
N ALA A 34 -6.30 -14.52 7.80
CA ALA A 34 -7.58 -14.15 7.22
C ALA A 34 -8.39 -15.37 6.71
N GLN A 35 -7.83 -16.58 6.75
CA GLN A 35 -8.45 -17.83 6.28
C GLN A 35 -9.12 -17.69 4.91
N ALA A 36 -8.51 -16.87 4.05
CA ALA A 36 -9.03 -16.61 2.73
C ALA A 36 -8.95 -17.87 1.87
N THR A 37 -10.08 -18.42 1.50
CA THR A 37 -10.20 -19.33 0.37
C THR A 37 -10.62 -18.52 -0.86
N PRO A 38 -9.95 -18.68 -2.00
CA PRO A 38 -8.96 -19.70 -2.40
C PRO A 38 -7.55 -19.42 -1.88
N MET A 39 -6.72 -20.48 -1.85
CA MET A 39 -5.30 -20.38 -1.49
C MET A 39 -4.60 -19.33 -2.38
N ILE A 40 -3.83 -18.43 -1.75
CA ILE A 40 -3.05 -17.40 -2.40
C ILE A 40 -1.57 -17.77 -2.32
N GLU A 41 -0.90 -17.86 -3.46
CA GLU A 41 0.56 -17.96 -3.53
C GLU A 41 1.16 -16.54 -3.44
N LEU A 42 2.04 -16.30 -2.46
CA LEU A 42 2.72 -15.03 -2.25
C LEU A 42 4.18 -15.12 -2.67
N VAL A 43 4.58 -14.35 -3.69
CA VAL A 43 5.96 -14.27 -4.18
C VAL A 43 6.52 -12.89 -3.93
N SER A 44 7.69 -12.80 -3.29
CA SER A 44 8.30 -11.52 -2.90
C SER A 44 9.33 -11.04 -3.91
N PHE A 45 9.37 -9.73 -4.16
CA PHE A 45 10.28 -9.06 -5.06
C PHE A 45 10.90 -7.84 -4.35
N PRO A 46 12.21 -7.83 -4.06
CA PRO A 46 12.89 -6.73 -3.40
C PRO A 46 13.17 -5.57 -4.38
N VAL A 47 12.12 -4.84 -4.75
CA VAL A 47 12.19 -3.77 -5.75
C VAL A 47 13.03 -2.56 -5.32
N LEU A 48 13.27 -2.40 -4.01
CA LEU A 48 14.16 -1.39 -3.45
C LEU A 48 15.61 -1.53 -3.98
N GLU A 49 16.04 -2.75 -4.32
CA GLU A 49 17.36 -3.04 -4.85
C GLU A 49 17.49 -2.76 -6.36
N GLY A 50 16.42 -2.29 -6.99
CA GLY A 50 16.47 -1.63 -8.31
C GLY A 50 16.36 -2.53 -9.54
N SER A 51 16.18 -3.85 -9.43
CA SER A 51 16.31 -4.69 -10.63
C SER A 51 15.28 -5.79 -10.87
N PHE A 52 14.31 -6.01 -9.97
CA PHE A 52 13.45 -7.20 -10.11
C PHE A 52 11.96 -6.90 -9.93
N PHE A 53 11.38 -6.19 -10.90
CA PHE A 53 9.92 -6.14 -10.99
C PHE A 53 9.40 -7.44 -11.64
N PRO A 54 8.30 -8.01 -11.11
CA PRO A 54 7.69 -9.20 -11.71
C PRO A 54 7.06 -8.89 -13.07
N ASP A 55 6.97 -9.91 -13.91
CA ASP A 55 6.11 -9.86 -15.09
C ASP A 55 4.64 -9.72 -14.63
N ILE A 56 4.01 -8.60 -15.00
CA ILE A 56 2.65 -8.24 -14.58
C ILE A 56 1.63 -9.31 -14.97
N ASP A 57 1.81 -9.95 -16.11
CA ASP A 57 0.83 -10.91 -16.64
C ASP A 57 0.84 -12.25 -15.90
N ARG A 58 1.91 -12.52 -15.15
CA ARG A 58 2.05 -13.76 -14.35
C ARG A 58 1.39 -13.69 -12.98
N PHE A 59 0.82 -12.55 -12.58
CA PHE A 59 0.21 -12.34 -11.27
C PHE A 59 -1.21 -11.80 -11.38
N ASP A 60 -2.07 -12.21 -10.44
CA ASP A 60 -3.45 -11.76 -10.33
C ASP A 60 -3.55 -10.44 -9.53
N GLY A 61 -2.55 -10.15 -8.70
CA GLY A 61 -2.51 -8.93 -7.91
C GLY A 61 -1.14 -8.63 -7.31
N PHE A 62 -1.03 -7.45 -6.71
CA PHE A 62 0.21 -6.89 -6.17
C PHE A 62 -0.03 -6.26 -4.81
N ILE A 63 0.89 -6.47 -3.88
CA ILE A 63 0.97 -5.77 -2.61
C ILE A 63 2.22 -4.90 -2.66
N ILE A 64 2.11 -3.61 -2.34
CA ILE A 64 3.23 -2.68 -2.23
C ILE A 64 3.42 -2.36 -0.76
N THR A 65 4.59 -2.65 -0.21
CA THR A 65 4.85 -2.52 1.23
C THR A 65 5.11 -1.09 1.67
N GLY A 66 5.35 -0.88 2.95
CA GLY A 66 5.91 0.35 3.50
C GLY A 66 7.39 0.52 3.15
N SER A 67 7.88 1.75 3.31
CA SER A 67 9.30 2.13 3.16
C SER A 67 9.63 3.27 4.13
N ALA A 68 10.91 3.41 4.49
CA ALA A 68 11.43 4.59 5.17
C ALA A 68 11.65 5.77 4.22
N SER A 69 11.66 5.53 2.90
CA SER A 69 11.85 6.56 1.87
C SER A 69 10.58 7.39 1.64
N GLY A 70 10.75 8.66 1.27
CA GLY A 70 9.67 9.51 0.77
C GLY A 70 9.48 9.35 -0.74
N VAL A 71 8.24 9.26 -1.21
CA VAL A 71 7.90 9.08 -2.65
C VAL A 71 8.43 10.22 -3.54
N TYR A 72 8.85 11.33 -2.97
CA TYR A 72 9.40 12.51 -3.65
C TYR A 72 10.94 12.46 -3.82
N GLU A 73 11.63 11.43 -3.33
CA GLU A 73 13.10 11.27 -3.46
C GLU A 73 13.55 10.98 -4.90
N LYS A 74 12.63 10.58 -5.78
CA LYS A 74 12.84 10.41 -7.22
C LYS A 74 13.97 9.46 -7.60
N THR A 75 14.24 8.46 -6.78
CA THR A 75 15.21 7.41 -7.07
C THR A 75 14.81 6.59 -8.30
N GLU A 76 15.76 5.87 -8.90
CA GLU A 76 15.49 5.10 -10.12
C GLU A 76 14.46 3.97 -9.89
N TRP A 77 14.57 3.23 -8.78
CA TRP A 77 13.60 2.20 -8.45
C TRP A 77 12.18 2.75 -8.22
N MET A 78 12.03 3.99 -7.71
CA MET A 78 10.73 4.64 -7.55
C MET A 78 10.12 4.98 -8.90
N LYS A 79 10.91 5.47 -9.87
CA LYS A 79 10.41 5.73 -11.23
C LYS A 79 9.90 4.46 -11.88
N GLN A 80 10.63 3.35 -11.72
CA GLN A 80 10.22 2.03 -12.20
C GLN A 80 8.95 1.55 -11.49
N LEU A 81 8.84 1.72 -10.17
CA LEU A 81 7.63 1.39 -9.40
C LEU A 81 6.43 2.18 -9.90
N PHE A 82 6.56 3.49 -10.12
CA PHE A 82 5.45 4.31 -10.62
C PHE A 82 5.04 3.91 -12.04
N ALA A 83 5.98 3.57 -12.90
CA ALA A 83 5.69 3.02 -14.23
C ALA A 83 4.97 1.68 -14.13
N PHE A 84 5.43 0.78 -13.25
CA PHE A 84 4.80 -0.50 -12.97
C PHE A 84 3.35 -0.34 -12.50
N ILE A 85 3.10 0.57 -11.53
CA ILE A 85 1.74 0.84 -11.01
C ILE A 85 0.82 1.29 -12.14
N ARG A 86 1.28 2.20 -13.02
CA ARG A 86 0.45 2.67 -14.16
C ARG A 86 0.08 1.53 -15.10
N VAL A 87 1.05 0.71 -15.50
CA VAL A 87 0.79 -0.43 -16.40
C VAL A 87 -0.14 -1.46 -15.74
N ALA A 88 0.07 -1.76 -14.46
CA ALA A 88 -0.80 -2.68 -13.72
C ALA A 88 -2.24 -2.11 -13.57
N HIS A 89 -2.38 -0.79 -13.39
CA HIS A 89 -3.67 -0.10 -13.39
C HIS A 89 -4.38 -0.19 -14.74
N GLU A 90 -3.69 0.08 -15.84
CA GLU A 90 -4.23 -0.04 -17.21
C GLU A 90 -4.71 -1.47 -17.49
N LYS A 91 -3.97 -2.47 -17.01
CA LYS A 91 -4.33 -3.89 -17.10
C LYS A 91 -5.40 -4.34 -16.09
N LYS A 92 -5.93 -3.43 -15.27
CA LYS A 92 -6.93 -3.73 -14.23
C LYS A 92 -6.49 -4.79 -13.21
N LYS A 93 -5.19 -4.92 -12.98
CA LYS A 93 -4.65 -5.81 -11.95
C LYS A 93 -4.98 -5.28 -10.56
N LYS A 94 -5.26 -6.18 -9.62
CA LYS A 94 -5.51 -5.80 -8.23
C LYS A 94 -4.23 -5.29 -7.57
N ILE A 95 -4.27 -4.12 -6.93
CA ILE A 95 -3.12 -3.52 -6.24
C ILE A 95 -3.57 -3.06 -4.86
N ALA A 96 -2.84 -3.46 -3.82
CA ALA A 96 -3.01 -2.95 -2.47
C ALA A 96 -1.70 -2.28 -2.00
N GLY A 97 -1.76 -1.00 -1.68
CA GLY A 97 -0.62 -0.22 -1.19
C GLY A 97 -0.72 0.10 0.29
N PHE A 98 0.37 -0.13 1.04
CA PHE A 98 0.43 0.11 2.47
C PHE A 98 1.49 1.17 2.80
N CYS A 99 1.10 2.22 3.55
CA CYS A 99 1.97 3.33 3.95
C CYS A 99 2.66 3.96 2.73
N PHE A 100 3.97 3.72 2.51
CA PHE A 100 4.65 4.16 1.29
C PHE A 100 3.95 3.66 0.02
N GLY A 101 3.49 2.41 -0.01
CA GLY A 101 2.76 1.85 -1.17
C GLY A 101 1.49 2.62 -1.50
N HIS A 102 0.71 3.03 -0.49
CA HIS A 102 -0.46 3.90 -0.65
C HIS A 102 -0.07 5.26 -1.26
N GLN A 103 1.02 5.85 -0.78
CA GLN A 103 1.55 7.12 -1.29
C GLN A 103 2.08 6.98 -2.73
N ALA A 104 2.76 5.87 -3.03
CA ALA A 104 3.28 5.56 -4.37
C ALA A 104 2.15 5.42 -5.40
N ILE A 105 1.06 4.75 -5.03
CA ILE A 105 -0.15 4.65 -5.86
C ILE A 105 -0.72 6.04 -6.13
N ALA A 106 -0.87 6.87 -5.09
CA ALA A 106 -1.39 8.22 -5.24
C ALA A 106 -0.55 9.02 -6.25
N VAL A 107 0.78 9.04 -6.11
CA VAL A 107 1.69 9.79 -7.00
C VAL A 107 1.69 9.20 -8.41
N ALA A 108 1.77 7.88 -8.55
CA ALA A 108 1.80 7.22 -9.86
C ALA A 108 0.57 7.52 -10.71
N LEU A 109 -0.59 7.75 -10.07
CA LEU A 109 -1.88 8.00 -10.73
C LEU A 109 -2.30 9.48 -10.72
N GLY A 110 -1.37 10.42 -10.44
CA GLY A 110 -1.59 11.86 -10.59
C GLY A 110 -2.05 12.59 -9.32
N GLY A 111 -2.00 11.93 -8.18
CA GLY A 111 -2.17 12.54 -6.86
C GLY A 111 -0.90 13.27 -6.39
N LYS A 112 -0.94 13.75 -5.14
CA LYS A 112 0.19 14.47 -4.53
C LYS A 112 0.42 14.03 -3.10
N VAL A 113 1.68 13.85 -2.74
CA VAL A 113 2.16 13.55 -1.40
C VAL A 113 3.11 14.65 -0.95
N ILE A 114 3.04 15.01 0.32
CA ILE A 114 3.98 15.95 0.94
C ILE A 114 4.43 15.42 2.30
N LYS A 115 5.58 15.89 2.75
CA LYS A 115 5.96 15.81 4.16
C LYS A 115 5.04 16.71 4.96
N SER A 116 4.26 16.14 5.88
CA SER A 116 3.24 16.90 6.59
C SER A 116 3.84 17.85 7.61
N GLU A 117 3.40 19.11 7.61
CA GLU A 117 3.73 20.11 8.62
C GLU A 117 3.18 19.75 10.01
N LYS A 118 2.19 18.87 10.09
CA LYS A 118 1.63 18.34 11.34
C LYS A 118 2.58 17.39 12.09
N GLY A 119 3.76 17.10 11.51
CA GLY A 119 4.73 16.19 12.09
C GLY A 119 4.34 14.71 11.93
N TRP A 120 4.91 13.87 12.78
CA TRP A 120 4.73 12.43 12.75
C TRP A 120 3.37 12.00 13.29
N GLY A 121 2.68 11.15 12.56
CA GLY A 121 1.60 10.33 13.07
C GLY A 121 2.16 9.03 13.64
N ALA A 122 2.11 8.86 14.96
CA ALA A 122 2.54 7.64 15.63
C ALA A 122 1.44 7.10 16.53
N GLY A 123 1.39 5.78 16.70
CA GLY A 123 0.43 5.08 17.55
C GLY A 123 -0.90 4.77 16.87
N ILE A 124 -1.88 4.33 17.66
CA ILE A 124 -3.19 3.91 17.16
C ILE A 124 -4.05 5.14 16.85
N LYS A 125 -4.55 5.23 15.64
CA LYS A 125 -5.49 6.28 15.18
C LYS A 125 -6.82 5.65 14.76
N LYS A 126 -7.91 6.35 15.05
CA LYS A 126 -9.26 5.95 14.68
C LYS A 126 -9.76 6.80 13.53
N HIS A 127 -10.15 6.17 12.44
CA HIS A 127 -10.64 6.84 11.24
C HIS A 127 -12.06 6.40 10.90
N ALA A 128 -12.93 7.35 10.61
CA ALA A 128 -14.26 7.06 10.10
C ALA A 128 -14.17 6.50 8.67
N VAL A 129 -14.92 5.44 8.42
CA VAL A 129 -15.17 4.94 7.05
C VAL A 129 -16.12 5.91 6.37
N LYS A 130 -15.67 6.53 5.27
CA LYS A 130 -16.42 7.53 4.49
C LYS A 130 -17.25 6.90 3.37
N SER A 131 -16.71 5.84 2.77
CA SER A 131 -17.37 5.11 1.69
C SER A 131 -17.27 3.61 1.93
N LYS A 132 -18.40 2.91 1.80
CA LYS A 132 -18.48 1.46 1.94
C LYS A 132 -18.25 0.79 0.59
N LYS A 133 -17.52 -0.30 0.60
CA LYS A 133 -17.33 -1.21 -0.55
C LYS A 133 -17.75 -2.62 -0.17
N ASP A 134 -18.26 -3.40 -1.11
CA ASP A 134 -18.81 -4.75 -0.87
C ASP A 134 -17.78 -5.76 -0.32
N TRP A 135 -16.51 -5.54 -0.63
CA TRP A 135 -15.40 -6.37 -0.13
C TRP A 135 -15.01 -6.06 1.33
N MET A 136 -15.48 -4.95 1.92
CA MET A 136 -15.24 -4.60 3.32
C MET A 136 -16.12 -5.44 4.25
N LYS A 137 -15.66 -6.65 4.58
CA LYS A 137 -16.42 -7.59 5.45
C LYS A 137 -15.50 -8.14 6.55
N PRO A 138 -15.94 -8.12 7.84
CA PRO A 138 -17.19 -7.47 8.33
C PRO A 138 -17.11 -5.95 8.17
N TYR A 139 -18.24 -5.30 7.91
CA TYR A 139 -18.30 -3.85 7.83
C TYR A 139 -18.14 -3.22 9.21
N VAL A 140 -17.25 -2.24 9.29
CA VAL A 140 -17.04 -1.40 10.47
C VAL A 140 -17.20 0.07 10.11
N SER A 141 -17.77 0.86 10.99
CA SER A 141 -17.93 2.31 10.78
C SER A 141 -16.63 3.10 11.04
N ASN A 142 -15.71 2.49 11.75
CA ASN A 142 -14.42 3.09 12.08
C ASN A 142 -13.31 2.04 11.97
N LEU A 143 -12.17 2.45 11.41
CA LEU A 143 -10.95 1.68 11.38
C LEU A 143 -10.01 2.16 12.49
N GLN A 144 -9.38 1.24 13.19
CA GLN A 144 -8.26 1.52 14.08
C GLN A 144 -6.99 1.04 13.40
N LEU A 145 -6.10 1.95 13.07
CA LEU A 145 -4.87 1.68 12.34
C LEU A 145 -3.66 2.15 13.14
N ILE A 146 -2.58 1.38 13.07
CA ILE A 146 -1.30 1.78 13.63
C ILE A 146 -0.63 2.73 12.64
N TYR A 147 -0.29 3.93 13.08
CA TYR A 147 0.42 4.93 12.31
C TYR A 147 1.88 5.00 12.71
N MET A 148 2.74 5.13 11.72
CA MET A 148 4.14 5.46 11.85
C MET A 148 4.60 6.14 10.56
N HIS A 149 4.07 7.34 10.28
CA HIS A 149 4.43 8.10 9.10
C HIS A 149 4.28 9.60 9.34
N GLN A 150 5.06 10.40 8.61
CA GLN A 150 4.91 11.86 8.51
C GLN A 150 4.32 12.26 7.16
N ASP A 151 4.74 11.58 6.10
CA ASP A 151 4.31 11.89 4.74
C ASP A 151 2.83 11.54 4.54
N GLN A 152 2.11 12.42 3.84
CA GLN A 152 0.67 12.28 3.63
C GLN A 152 0.26 12.60 2.20
N VAL A 153 -0.70 11.84 1.70
CA VAL A 153 -1.43 12.21 0.48
C VAL A 153 -2.23 13.47 0.77
N VAL A 154 -2.08 14.49 -0.07
CA VAL A 154 -2.81 15.78 0.03
C VAL A 154 -3.69 16.06 -1.18
N LYS A 155 -3.53 15.27 -2.25
CA LYS A 155 -4.41 15.27 -3.41
C LYS A 155 -4.56 13.83 -3.88
N LEU A 156 -5.80 13.37 -4.01
CA LEU A 156 -6.11 12.07 -4.59
C LEU A 156 -5.96 12.09 -6.12
N PRO A 157 -5.72 10.92 -6.76
CA PRO A 157 -5.95 10.74 -8.18
C PRO A 157 -7.37 11.15 -8.57
N GLU A 158 -7.57 11.62 -9.82
CA GLU A 158 -8.86 12.17 -10.27
C GLU A 158 -10.03 11.18 -10.15
N SER A 159 -9.78 9.90 -10.43
CA SER A 159 -10.78 8.83 -10.37
C SER A 159 -10.85 8.12 -9.01
N ALA A 160 -10.19 8.64 -7.98
CA ALA A 160 -10.16 7.99 -6.67
C ALA A 160 -11.43 8.26 -5.85
N VAL A 161 -11.85 7.24 -5.12
CA VAL A 161 -12.93 7.35 -4.13
C VAL A 161 -12.32 7.25 -2.73
N LEU A 162 -12.56 8.27 -1.90
CA LEU A 162 -12.12 8.30 -0.51
C LEU A 162 -12.86 7.24 0.30
N LEU A 163 -12.11 6.35 0.94
CA LEU A 163 -12.67 5.31 1.82
C LEU A 163 -12.61 5.71 3.29
N SER A 164 -11.52 6.35 3.72
CA SER A 164 -11.32 6.72 5.12
C SER A 164 -10.37 7.91 5.25
N GLY A 165 -10.54 8.68 6.32
CA GLY A 165 -9.68 9.81 6.65
C GLY A 165 -10.19 10.60 7.85
N ASP A 166 -9.29 11.41 8.41
CA ASP A 166 -9.58 12.33 9.52
C ASP A 166 -8.89 13.68 9.33
N ASN A 167 -8.95 14.54 10.35
CA ASN A 167 -8.32 15.87 10.31
C ASN A 167 -6.78 15.81 10.28
N PHE A 168 -6.17 14.73 10.79
CA PHE A 168 -4.72 14.54 10.75
C PHE A 168 -4.27 14.02 9.40
N CYS A 169 -4.89 12.92 8.95
CA CYS A 169 -4.61 12.26 7.66
C CYS A 169 -5.89 12.20 6.81
N PRO A 170 -6.16 13.24 5.99
CA PRO A 170 -7.44 13.37 5.27
C PRO A 170 -7.72 12.23 4.30
N PHE A 171 -6.67 11.61 3.77
CA PHE A 171 -6.76 10.54 2.76
C PHE A 171 -6.06 9.28 3.25
N SER A 172 -6.51 8.73 4.39
CA SER A 172 -5.89 7.55 5.00
C SER A 172 -6.16 6.25 4.23
N ALA A 173 -7.24 6.18 3.48
CA ALA A 173 -7.52 5.09 2.55
C ALA A 173 -8.36 5.60 1.38
N PHE A 174 -8.05 5.16 0.17
CA PHE A 174 -8.81 5.43 -1.04
C PHE A 174 -8.77 4.23 -1.98
N THR A 175 -9.67 4.20 -2.96
CA THR A 175 -9.64 3.22 -4.05
C THR A 175 -9.67 3.93 -5.41
N VAL A 176 -9.07 3.30 -6.43
CA VAL A 176 -9.17 3.73 -7.82
C VAL A 176 -9.78 2.57 -8.63
N GLY A 177 -10.98 2.81 -9.14
CA GLY A 177 -11.79 1.73 -9.70
C GLY A 177 -12.11 0.66 -8.64
N GLU A 178 -12.28 -0.58 -9.09
CA GLU A 178 -12.58 -1.73 -8.21
C GLU A 178 -11.34 -2.62 -7.96
N HIS A 179 -10.15 -2.16 -8.37
CA HIS A 179 -8.96 -2.99 -8.39
C HIS A 179 -7.75 -2.39 -7.64
N ILE A 180 -7.81 -1.13 -7.19
CA ILE A 180 -6.72 -0.47 -6.44
C ILE A 180 -7.21 -0.01 -5.07
N LEU A 181 -6.44 -0.32 -4.04
CA LEU A 181 -6.60 0.09 -2.64
C LEU A 181 -5.27 0.63 -2.11
#